data_aaa41ef5c5191cbc9497cdbe4b86e305
#
_entry.id   aaa41ef5c5191cbc9497cdbe4b86e305
#
_cell.length_a   1.000
_cell.length_b   1.000
_cell.length_c   1.000
_cell.angle_alpha   90.00
_cell.angle_beta   90.00
_cell.angle_gamma   90.00
#
_symmetry.space_group_name_H-M   'P 1'
#
loop_
_entity.id
_entity.type
_entity.pdbx_description
1 polymer ?
#
loop_
_entity_poly.entity_id
_entity_poly.type
_entity_poly.pdbx_seq_one_letter_code
_entity_poly.pdbx_strand_id
1 'polypeptide(L)'
;MAETIIVRECQFGQVRFMYGDLTKEEGDILVTPANNRLAGREGVDEVVHQAAGPELRKHTHGIAVERRKENLPPCGVGEAVITPPFSLPHSSLIHVVGPDCRRPTQDNDRRELLKAAYASLFERIGEIENRGTIVLPPL
;
A
#
# COMPACT_ATOMS: atom_id res chain seq x y z
N MET A 1 4.23 -21.39 0.56
CA MET A 1 3.47 -21.14 1.79
C MET A 1 4.15 -20.04 2.61
N ALA A 2 3.36 -19.19 3.24
CA ALA A 2 3.90 -18.21 4.17
C ALA A 2 4.41 -18.88 5.46
N GLU A 3 5.50 -18.40 5.98
CA GLU A 3 6.10 -18.89 7.21
C GLU A 3 6.15 -17.77 8.24
N THR A 4 5.61 -18.01 9.44
CA THR A 4 5.69 -17.05 10.55
C THR A 4 7.07 -17.12 11.20
N ILE A 5 7.76 -15.97 11.23
CA ILE A 5 9.11 -15.87 11.81
C ILE A 5 9.04 -15.39 13.26
N ILE A 6 8.28 -14.33 13.50
CA ILE A 6 8.16 -13.70 14.81
C ILE A 6 6.70 -13.30 15.04
N VAL A 7 6.25 -13.48 16.28
CA VAL A 7 4.94 -13.00 16.75
C VAL A 7 5.15 -12.06 17.92
N ARG A 8 4.46 -10.92 17.91
CA ARG A 8 4.47 -9.94 19.02
C ARG A 8 3.03 -9.62 19.41
N GLU A 9 2.75 -9.73 20.69
CA GLU A 9 1.49 -9.26 21.25
C GLU A 9 1.57 -7.76 21.50
N CYS A 10 0.51 -7.06 21.10
CA CYS A 10 0.36 -5.62 21.29
C CYS A 10 -0.93 -5.34 22.07
N GLN A 11 -1.09 -4.11 22.55
CA GLN A 11 -2.25 -3.73 23.38
C GLN A 11 -3.60 -4.04 22.69
N PHE A 12 -3.69 -3.88 21.38
CA PHE A 12 -4.94 -4.02 20.63
C PHE A 12 -4.90 -5.14 19.58
N GLY A 13 -3.96 -6.05 19.67
CA GLY A 13 -3.85 -7.13 18.71
C GLY A 13 -2.48 -7.77 18.65
N GLN A 14 -2.21 -8.43 17.56
CA GLN A 14 -0.99 -9.19 17.35
C GLN A 14 -0.30 -8.74 16.06
N VAL A 15 1.01 -8.60 16.10
CA VAL A 15 1.84 -8.38 14.91
C VAL A 15 2.61 -9.66 14.61
N ARG A 16 2.47 -10.16 13.39
CA ARG A 16 3.24 -11.31 12.89
C ARG A 16 4.19 -10.87 11.81
N PHE A 17 5.45 -11.22 11.95
CA PHE A 17 6.45 -11.07 10.91
C PHE A 17 6.51 -12.37 10.14
N MET A 18 6.23 -12.32 8.84
CA MET A 18 6.07 -13.50 8.00
C MET A 18 6.93 -13.40 6.75
N TYR A 19 7.31 -14.55 6.23
CA TYR A 19 7.97 -14.66 4.94
C TYR A 19 7.03 -15.39 3.97
N GLY A 20 6.76 -14.80 2.82
CA GLY A 20 5.86 -15.39 1.84
C GLY A 20 5.37 -14.39 0.80
N ASP A 21 4.41 -14.84 -0.01
CA ASP A 21 3.74 -14.01 -1.02
C ASP A 21 2.56 -13.28 -0.37
N LEU A 22 2.69 -11.96 -0.22
CA LEU A 22 1.66 -11.14 0.44
C LEU A 22 0.31 -11.15 -0.30
N THR A 23 0.30 -11.37 -1.60
CA THR A 23 -0.96 -11.41 -2.38
C THR A 23 -1.81 -12.64 -2.09
N LYS A 24 -1.21 -13.68 -1.52
CA LYS A 24 -1.88 -14.92 -1.11
C LYS A 24 -2.13 -15.00 0.38
N GLU A 25 -1.59 -14.07 1.15
CA GLU A 25 -1.78 -14.04 2.59
C GLU A 25 -3.20 -13.61 2.93
N GLU A 26 -3.84 -14.35 3.82
CA GLU A 26 -5.19 -14.04 4.27
C GLU A 26 -5.23 -12.73 5.06
N GLY A 27 -6.22 -11.90 4.76
CA GLY A 27 -6.42 -10.63 5.44
C GLY A 27 -7.52 -9.82 4.80
N ASP A 28 -8.02 -8.85 5.52
CA ASP A 28 -9.08 -7.96 5.04
C ASP A 28 -8.53 -6.82 4.20
N ILE A 29 -7.38 -6.29 4.59
CA ILE A 29 -6.74 -5.16 3.93
C ILE A 29 -5.35 -5.58 3.46
N LEU A 30 -5.08 -5.40 2.18
CA LEU A 30 -3.74 -5.51 1.61
C LEU A 30 -3.18 -4.11 1.37
N VAL A 31 -1.94 -3.88 1.80
CA VAL A 31 -1.21 -2.65 1.55
C VAL A 31 -0.13 -2.90 0.51
N THR A 32 -0.04 -2.03 -0.50
CA THR A 32 1.00 -2.10 -1.53
C THR A 32 1.86 -0.84 -1.53
N PRO A 33 3.21 -1.00 -1.60
CA PRO A 33 4.12 0.13 -1.72
C PRO A 33 4.12 0.65 -3.16
N ALA A 34 3.39 1.71 -3.42
CA ALA A 34 3.19 2.27 -4.75
C ALA A 34 4.17 3.39 -5.07
N ASN A 35 4.29 3.73 -6.35
CA ASN A 35 4.90 4.97 -6.79
C ASN A 35 3.84 6.07 -6.98
N ASN A 36 4.28 7.31 -7.18
CA ASN A 36 3.36 8.45 -7.31
C ASN A 36 2.47 8.40 -8.56
N ARG A 37 2.74 7.52 -9.51
CA ARG A 37 1.94 7.30 -10.71
C ARG A 37 0.90 6.20 -10.55
N LEU A 38 0.95 5.44 -9.46
CA LEU A 38 0.12 4.24 -9.23
C LEU A 38 0.22 3.25 -10.40
N ALA A 39 1.42 3.10 -10.96
CA ALA A 39 1.62 2.40 -12.23
C ALA A 39 1.75 0.88 -12.10
N GLY A 40 2.16 0.37 -10.94
CA GLY A 40 2.29 -1.07 -10.70
C GLY A 40 3.33 -1.76 -11.60
N ARG A 41 4.48 -1.12 -11.84
CA ARG A 41 5.46 -1.59 -12.82
C ARG A 41 6.74 -2.16 -12.23
N GLU A 42 6.91 -2.12 -10.93
CA GLU A 42 8.13 -2.62 -10.29
C GLU A 42 7.89 -3.15 -8.89
N GLY A 43 8.72 -4.09 -8.47
CA GLY A 43 8.76 -4.60 -7.11
C GLY A 43 7.48 -5.29 -6.66
N VAL A 44 7.16 -5.11 -5.38
CA VAL A 44 5.97 -5.68 -4.76
C VAL A 44 4.68 -5.16 -5.42
N ASP A 45 4.65 -3.89 -5.80
CA ASP A 45 3.48 -3.28 -6.43
C ASP A 45 3.14 -3.91 -7.79
N GLU A 46 4.15 -4.33 -8.56
CA GLU A 46 3.92 -5.08 -9.80
C GLU A 46 3.23 -6.41 -9.54
N VAL A 47 3.68 -7.15 -8.54
CA VAL A 47 3.09 -8.44 -8.16
C VAL A 47 1.64 -8.25 -7.70
N VAL A 48 1.36 -7.20 -6.93
CA VAL A 48 0.00 -6.86 -6.49
C VAL A 48 -0.90 -6.53 -7.68
N HIS A 49 -0.44 -5.70 -8.61
CA HIS A 49 -1.19 -5.36 -9.83
C HIS A 49 -1.47 -6.58 -10.70
N GLN A 50 -0.52 -7.48 -10.85
CA GLN A 50 -0.71 -8.72 -11.61
C GLN A 50 -1.77 -9.62 -10.94
N ALA A 51 -1.72 -9.76 -9.62
CA ALA A 51 -2.69 -10.56 -8.87
C ALA A 51 -4.10 -9.93 -8.87
N ALA A 52 -4.19 -8.61 -8.80
CA ALA A 52 -5.47 -7.89 -8.85
C ALA A 52 -6.13 -7.94 -10.23
N GLY A 53 -5.34 -8.05 -11.28
CA GLY A 53 -5.81 -8.09 -12.67
C GLY A 53 -5.88 -6.72 -13.32
N PRO A 54 -6.23 -6.65 -14.64
CA PRO A 54 -6.17 -5.42 -15.44
C PRO A 54 -7.14 -4.33 -14.98
N GLU A 55 -8.20 -4.67 -14.27
CA GLU A 55 -9.18 -3.71 -13.77
C GLU A 55 -8.57 -2.71 -12.77
N LEU A 56 -7.58 -3.13 -11.98
CA LEU A 56 -6.88 -2.24 -11.06
C LEU A 56 -6.18 -1.12 -11.83
N ARG A 57 -5.48 -1.46 -12.91
CA ARG A 57 -4.77 -0.48 -13.73
C ARG A 57 -5.72 0.53 -14.38
N LYS A 58 -6.86 0.08 -14.84
CA LYS A 58 -7.91 0.98 -15.36
C LYS A 58 -8.40 1.93 -14.27
N HIS A 59 -8.62 1.43 -13.07
CA HIS A 59 -9.07 2.24 -11.93
C HIS A 59 -8.04 3.31 -11.55
N THR A 60 -6.77 2.92 -11.39
CA THR A 60 -5.70 3.87 -11.05
C THR A 60 -5.45 4.89 -12.17
N HIS A 61 -5.65 4.51 -13.42
CA HIS A 61 -5.60 5.45 -14.54
C HIS A 61 -6.71 6.51 -14.43
N GLY A 62 -7.90 6.12 -14.01
CA GLY A 62 -9.00 7.05 -13.73
C GLY A 62 -8.63 8.08 -12.65
N ILE A 63 -8.00 7.64 -11.57
CA ILE A 63 -7.46 8.53 -10.53
C ILE A 63 -6.47 9.52 -11.15
N ALA A 64 -5.56 9.04 -11.99
CA ALA A 64 -4.55 9.87 -12.64
C ALA A 64 -5.19 10.96 -13.52
N VAL A 65 -6.24 10.62 -14.26
CA VAL A 65 -6.97 11.57 -15.11
C VAL A 65 -7.61 12.67 -14.25
N GLU A 66 -8.29 12.32 -13.16
CA GLU A 66 -8.94 13.29 -12.30
C GLU A 66 -7.94 14.21 -11.60
N ARG A 67 -6.88 13.65 -11.03
CA ARG A 67 -5.85 14.42 -10.32
C ARG A 67 -5.07 15.37 -11.26
N ARG A 68 -4.90 14.98 -12.52
CA ARG A 68 -4.24 15.84 -13.53
C ARG A 68 -4.97 17.15 -13.76
N LYS A 69 -6.29 17.17 -13.63
CA LYS A 69 -7.09 18.39 -13.75
C LYS A 69 -6.70 19.45 -12.72
N GLU A 70 -6.17 19.00 -11.57
CA GLU A 70 -5.70 19.86 -10.48
C GLU A 70 -4.17 20.02 -10.46
N ASN A 71 -3.46 19.55 -11.50
CA ASN A 71 -2.00 19.51 -11.58
C ASN A 71 -1.34 18.73 -10.44
N LEU A 72 -2.01 17.66 -9.97
CA LEU A 72 -1.53 16.79 -8.91
C LEU A 72 -1.11 15.41 -9.44
N PRO A 73 -0.11 14.75 -8.82
CA PRO A 73 0.18 13.36 -9.14
C PRO A 73 -0.99 12.47 -8.71
N PRO A 74 -1.13 11.26 -9.29
CA PRO A 74 -2.17 10.31 -8.89
C PRO A 74 -2.18 10.02 -7.39
N CYS A 75 -1.00 9.88 -6.80
CA CYS A 75 -0.81 9.77 -5.36
C CYS A 75 0.56 10.35 -5.02
N GLY A 76 0.62 11.39 -4.20
CA GLY A 76 1.87 12.05 -3.85
C GLY A 76 2.69 11.25 -2.86
N VAL A 77 4.00 11.57 -2.76
CA VAL A 77 4.86 10.98 -1.73
C VAL A 77 4.33 11.33 -0.34
N GLY A 78 4.19 10.33 0.52
CA GLY A 78 3.58 10.50 1.85
C GLY A 78 2.06 10.38 1.86
N GLU A 79 1.44 10.14 0.71
CA GLU A 79 -0.01 9.95 0.59
C GLU A 79 -0.39 8.46 0.48
N ALA A 80 -1.65 8.16 0.73
CA ALA A 80 -2.24 6.83 0.55
C ALA A 80 -3.63 6.95 -0.07
N VAL A 81 -3.99 5.96 -0.88
CA VAL A 81 -5.29 5.90 -1.54
C VAL A 81 -5.88 4.48 -1.46
N ILE A 82 -7.18 4.39 -1.23
CA ILE A 82 -7.93 3.14 -1.21
C ILE A 82 -8.48 2.86 -2.62
N THR A 83 -8.32 1.63 -3.07
CA THR A 83 -8.98 1.14 -4.30
C THR A 83 -9.69 -0.18 -4.02
N PRO A 84 -10.62 -0.60 -4.90
CA PRO A 84 -11.13 -1.96 -4.84
C PRO A 84 -9.99 -2.98 -5.05
N PRO A 85 -10.09 -4.18 -4.47
CA PRO A 85 -9.07 -5.23 -4.60
C PRO A 85 -9.17 -6.02 -5.91
N PHE A 86 -10.26 -5.92 -6.63
CA PHE A 86 -10.57 -6.70 -7.85
C PHE A 86 -10.39 -8.20 -7.64
N SER A 87 -9.42 -8.85 -8.31
CA SER A 87 -9.21 -10.30 -8.19
C SER A 87 -8.43 -10.74 -6.97
N LEU A 88 -7.94 -9.82 -6.16
CA LEU A 88 -7.29 -10.15 -4.89
C LEU A 88 -8.29 -10.71 -3.88
N PRO A 89 -7.88 -11.66 -3.00
CA PRO A 89 -8.76 -12.25 -1.99
C PRO A 89 -9.03 -11.34 -0.78
N HIS A 90 -8.66 -10.09 -0.85
CA HIS A 90 -8.81 -9.10 0.21
C HIS A 90 -10.07 -8.26 0.00
N SER A 91 -10.55 -7.57 1.03
CA SER A 91 -11.73 -6.70 0.96
C SER A 91 -11.38 -5.29 0.48
N SER A 92 -10.16 -4.84 0.73
CA SER A 92 -9.68 -3.52 0.33
C SER A 92 -8.20 -3.56 -0.01
N LEU A 93 -7.79 -2.65 -0.89
CA LEU A 93 -6.40 -2.44 -1.28
C LEU A 93 -6.03 -0.99 -0.97
N ILE A 94 -4.92 -0.78 -0.27
CA ILE A 94 -4.40 0.56 0.01
C ILE A 94 -3.04 0.72 -0.66
N HIS A 95 -2.91 1.74 -1.49
CA HIS A 95 -1.66 2.13 -2.12
C HIS A 95 -1.01 3.22 -1.28
N VAL A 96 0.24 3.04 -0.89
CA VAL A 96 1.00 4.01 -0.08
C VAL A 96 2.27 4.38 -0.81
N VAL A 97 2.54 5.67 -0.95
CA VAL A 97 3.75 6.17 -1.61
C VAL A 97 4.75 6.64 -0.56
N GLY A 98 5.77 5.81 -0.34
CA GLY A 98 6.92 6.17 0.49
C GLY A 98 7.99 6.96 -0.27
N PRO A 99 9.01 7.48 0.42
CA PRO A 99 10.11 8.17 -0.23
C PRO A 99 10.95 7.21 -1.08
N ASP A 100 11.40 7.67 -2.24
CA ASP A 100 12.32 6.91 -3.08
C ASP A 100 13.76 7.10 -2.60
N CYS A 101 14.26 6.13 -1.85
CA CYS A 101 15.60 6.18 -1.25
C CYS A 101 16.75 6.05 -2.26
N ARG A 102 16.45 5.75 -3.52
CA ARG A 102 17.43 5.74 -4.61
C ARG A 102 17.79 7.15 -5.08
N ARG A 103 16.94 8.13 -4.81
CA ARG A 103 17.17 9.52 -5.17
C ARG A 103 17.95 10.23 -4.06
N PRO A 104 18.90 11.13 -4.42
CA PRO A 104 19.61 11.92 -3.41
C PRO A 104 18.62 12.90 -2.74
N THR A 105 18.36 12.66 -1.47
CA THR A 105 17.59 13.56 -0.60
C THR A 105 18.29 13.60 0.77
N GLN A 106 17.93 14.58 1.58
CA GLN A 106 18.43 14.61 2.96
C GLN A 106 17.74 13.53 3.80
N ASP A 107 18.45 12.89 4.70
CA ASP A 107 17.91 11.80 5.53
C ASP A 107 16.71 12.23 6.38
N ASN A 108 16.70 13.48 6.85
CA ASN A 108 15.57 14.03 7.59
C ASN A 108 14.28 14.08 6.74
N ASP A 109 14.41 14.46 5.47
CA ASP A 109 13.25 14.52 4.55
C ASP A 109 12.70 13.12 4.28
N ARG A 110 13.57 12.12 4.11
CA ARG A 110 13.15 10.71 3.95
C ARG A 110 12.40 10.21 5.16
N ARG A 111 12.90 10.50 6.35
CA ARG A 111 12.26 10.10 7.61
C ARG A 111 10.88 10.73 7.77
N GLU A 112 10.77 12.03 7.52
CA GLU A 112 9.49 12.73 7.61
C GLU A 112 8.49 12.26 6.55
N LEU A 113 8.95 11.99 5.32
CA LEU A 113 8.10 11.44 4.26
C LEU A 113 7.64 10.01 4.58
N LEU A 114 8.50 9.19 5.18
CA LEU A 114 8.13 7.84 5.61
C LEU A 114 7.11 7.88 6.75
N LYS A 115 7.28 8.77 7.72
CA LYS A 115 6.29 9.00 8.77
C LYS A 115 4.95 9.46 8.20
N ALA A 116 4.96 10.37 7.23
CA ALA A 116 3.75 10.83 6.55
C ALA A 116 3.05 9.70 5.81
N ALA A 117 3.81 8.82 5.16
CA ALA A 117 3.28 7.65 4.46
C ALA A 117 2.55 6.71 5.43
N TYR A 118 3.15 6.37 6.56
CA TYR A 118 2.51 5.54 7.58
C TYR A 118 1.31 6.23 8.21
N ALA A 119 1.38 7.53 8.49
CA ALA A 119 0.24 8.30 9.00
C ALA A 119 -0.94 8.27 8.02
N SER A 120 -0.68 8.50 6.74
CA SER A 120 -1.71 8.43 5.68
C SER A 120 -2.30 7.04 5.57
N LEU A 121 -1.48 5.99 5.68
CA LEU A 121 -1.95 4.61 5.69
C LEU A 121 -2.94 4.37 6.83
N PHE A 122 -2.60 4.78 8.06
CA PHE A 122 -3.47 4.58 9.22
C PHE A 122 -4.75 5.42 9.13
N GLU A 123 -4.72 6.60 8.53
CA GLU A 123 -5.93 7.36 8.22
C GLU A 123 -6.85 6.59 7.27
N ARG A 124 -6.29 6.03 6.19
CA ARG A 124 -7.09 5.23 5.23
C ARG A 124 -7.66 3.98 5.88
N ILE A 125 -6.89 3.28 6.71
CA ILE A 125 -7.38 2.13 7.47
C ILE A 125 -8.56 2.55 8.37
N GLY A 126 -8.48 3.72 8.98
CA GLY A 126 -9.55 4.27 9.81
C GLY A 126 -10.88 4.49 9.08
N GLU A 127 -10.85 4.67 7.78
CA GLU A 127 -12.04 4.84 6.93
C GLU A 127 -12.73 3.51 6.58
N ILE A 128 -12.08 2.38 6.81
CA ILE A 128 -12.58 1.05 6.47
C ILE A 128 -13.29 0.45 7.70
N GLU A 129 -14.53 -0.02 7.54
CA GLU A 129 -15.31 -0.58 8.64
C GLU A 129 -14.79 -1.94 9.10
N ASN A 130 -14.52 -2.86 8.17
CA ASN A 130 -14.02 -4.20 8.46
C ASN A 130 -12.52 -4.26 8.33
N ARG A 131 -11.80 -3.86 9.36
CA ARG A 131 -10.34 -3.74 9.34
C ARG A 131 -9.60 -5.02 9.66
N GLY A 132 -10.16 -5.89 10.48
CA GLY A 132 -9.66 -7.22 10.84
C GLY A 132 -8.16 -7.38 10.78
N THR A 133 -7.68 -8.10 9.77
CA THR A 133 -6.27 -8.37 9.53
C THR A 133 -5.73 -7.51 8.39
N ILE A 134 -4.59 -6.87 8.62
CA ILE A 134 -3.90 -6.03 7.65
C ILE A 134 -2.62 -6.73 7.23
N VAL A 135 -2.44 -6.90 5.91
CA VAL A 135 -1.21 -7.45 5.33
C VAL A 135 -0.38 -6.28 4.82
N LEU A 136 0.78 -6.07 5.42
CA LEU A 136 1.62 -4.89 5.23
C LEU A 136 3.05 -5.28 4.88
N PRO A 137 3.57 -4.93 3.69
CA PRO A 137 5.00 -5.02 3.41
C PRO A 137 5.74 -3.82 4.00
N PRO A 138 7.07 -3.88 4.14
CA PRO A 138 7.85 -2.68 4.45
C PRO A 138 7.63 -1.58 3.41
N LEU A 139 7.51 -0.36 3.86
CA LEU A 139 7.34 0.80 2.99
C LEU A 139 8.68 1.48 2.69
#